data_09deea9e2a0ad1e6184744bc529f1755
#
_entry.id   09deea9e2a0ad1e6184744bc529f1755
#
_cell.length_a   1.000
_cell.length_b   1.000
_cell.length_c   1.000
_cell.angle_alpha   90.00
_cell.angle_beta   90.00
_cell.angle_gamma   90.00
#
_symmetry.space_group_name_H-M   'P 1'
#
loop_
_entity.id
_entity.type
_entity.pdbx_description
1 polymer ?
#
loop_
_entity_poly.entity_id
_entity_poly.type
_entity_poly.pdbx_seq_one_letter_code
_entity_poly.pdbx_strand_id
1 'polypeptide(L)'
;MSGAMKILVLTNLFPTPWDPLRGAFNRQQFERLGQRHEVDVLTAVDFRERLSGKRGDVQVPNLRTDHFVFVYPPLIGRSLHAICWLLSLLWQRGRQIRAARYDCLLVSWAYPDAAAVAWLARRLGIPYVVKVHGSDLNVQAEHAMRRIQISSALRGASAVVAVSGALAAKAITLGAHPTTVHVLYNGVDGALFAPGSREAARTKLGLPAHSPLVLYVGNLKASKGCLDLLEAFPALLARRPWARLVFVGGGPARADLLARAAALGCADHVTLAGAVAHDALGDWFRAADLTCLPSHNEGVPNVLLEAMACGTPVVATRVGGIPEVVPEHAGILVPPHEREALSHALIEASERSWDSPRIAAHAAGFRWDDNVDQLARILQDVAVGSPVSLGASA
;
A
#
# COMPACT_ATOMS: atom_id res chain seq x y z
N MET A 1 23.46 -10.77 -20.60
CA MET A 1 22.80 -9.48 -20.29
C MET A 1 21.47 -9.50 -21.04
N SER A 2 20.37 -9.69 -20.34
CA SER A 2 19.02 -9.62 -20.95
C SER A 2 18.75 -8.19 -21.40
N GLY A 3 18.30 -8.00 -22.66
CA GLY A 3 18.00 -6.68 -23.20
C GLY A 3 16.87 -5.99 -22.42
N ALA A 4 16.78 -4.66 -22.54
CA ALA A 4 15.70 -3.88 -21.94
C ALA A 4 14.35 -4.34 -22.52
N MET A 5 13.40 -4.71 -21.66
CA MET A 5 12.02 -5.08 -22.05
C MET A 5 11.16 -3.83 -22.17
N LYS A 6 10.10 -3.94 -22.95
CA LYS A 6 9.04 -2.95 -23.02
C LYS A 6 7.80 -3.43 -22.26
N ILE A 7 7.51 -2.79 -21.14
CA ILE A 7 6.49 -3.19 -20.18
C ILE A 7 5.36 -2.17 -20.16
N LEU A 8 4.10 -2.62 -20.29
CA LEU A 8 2.94 -1.77 -20.05
C LEU A 8 2.38 -2.06 -18.66
N VAL A 9 2.42 -1.07 -17.80
CA VAL A 9 1.76 -1.10 -16.49
C VAL A 9 0.36 -0.53 -16.62
N LEU A 10 -0.62 -1.26 -16.13
CA LEU A 10 -2.04 -0.89 -16.13
C LEU A 10 -2.54 -0.90 -14.70
N THR A 11 -3.02 0.24 -14.20
CA THR A 11 -3.44 0.36 -12.80
C THR A 11 -4.37 1.55 -12.55
N ASN A 12 -5.23 1.45 -11.55
CA ASN A 12 -5.95 2.58 -10.97
C ASN A 12 -5.20 3.20 -9.77
N LEU A 13 -4.09 2.58 -9.34
CA LEU A 13 -3.28 2.99 -8.19
C LEU A 13 -1.94 3.59 -8.66
N PHE A 14 -2.00 4.78 -9.21
CA PHE A 14 -0.81 5.57 -9.55
C PHE A 14 -1.10 7.05 -9.30
N PRO A 15 -0.10 7.86 -8.94
CA PRO A 15 -0.28 9.29 -8.69
C PRO A 15 -0.95 10.02 -9.86
N THR A 16 -1.74 11.02 -9.50
CA THR A 16 -2.28 12.00 -10.44
C THR A 16 -1.93 13.39 -9.93
N PRO A 17 -1.97 14.46 -10.77
CA PRO A 17 -1.64 15.81 -10.32
C PRO A 17 -2.49 16.30 -9.14
N TRP A 18 -3.71 15.79 -9.02
CA TRP A 18 -4.65 16.16 -7.96
C TRP A 18 -4.70 15.17 -6.80
N ASP A 19 -4.01 14.04 -6.91
CA ASP A 19 -3.84 13.04 -5.84
C ASP A 19 -2.43 12.42 -5.94
N PRO A 20 -1.39 13.17 -5.53
CA PRO A 20 0.00 12.77 -5.66
C PRO A 20 0.37 11.60 -4.74
N LEU A 21 -0.46 11.30 -3.73
CA LEU A 21 -0.24 10.20 -2.80
C LEU A 21 -0.90 8.88 -3.24
N ARG A 22 -1.74 8.91 -4.29
CA ARG A 22 -2.38 7.71 -4.83
C ARG A 22 -1.34 6.70 -5.29
N GLY A 23 -1.29 5.53 -4.65
CA GLY A 23 -0.39 4.45 -5.04
C GLY A 23 1.10 4.83 -4.99
N ALA A 24 1.52 5.62 -4.00
CA ALA A 24 2.92 6.06 -3.85
C ALA A 24 3.92 4.89 -3.86
N PHE A 25 3.55 3.73 -3.33
CA PHE A 25 4.35 2.50 -3.39
C PHE A 25 4.53 1.98 -4.83
N ASN A 26 3.52 2.08 -5.68
CA ASN A 26 3.62 1.73 -7.10
C ASN A 26 4.54 2.71 -7.84
N ARG A 27 4.45 4.01 -7.53
CA ARG A 27 5.37 4.99 -8.08
C ARG A 27 6.82 4.63 -7.76
N GLN A 28 7.13 4.37 -6.49
CA GLN A 28 8.48 4.01 -6.04
C GLN A 28 9.01 2.76 -6.75
N GLN A 29 8.18 1.73 -6.88
CA GLN A 29 8.55 0.50 -7.56
C GLN A 29 8.76 0.69 -9.06
N PHE A 30 7.79 1.33 -9.75
CA PHE A 30 7.83 1.44 -11.21
C PHE A 30 8.89 2.44 -11.68
N GLU A 31 9.15 3.52 -10.92
CA GLU A 31 10.23 4.46 -11.22
C GLU A 31 11.61 3.77 -11.21
N ARG A 32 11.86 2.89 -10.24
CA ARG A 32 13.08 2.08 -10.19
C ARG A 32 13.11 1.00 -11.29
N LEU A 33 11.97 0.40 -11.61
CA LEU A 33 11.87 -0.54 -12.73
C LEU A 33 12.18 0.14 -14.06
N GLY A 34 11.73 1.40 -14.23
CA GLY A 34 11.99 2.24 -15.40
C GLY A 34 13.46 2.64 -15.60
N GLN A 35 14.32 2.50 -14.59
CA GLN A 35 15.77 2.66 -14.74
C GLN A 35 16.42 1.51 -15.54
N ARG A 36 15.75 0.38 -15.66
CA ARG A 36 16.26 -0.87 -16.25
C ARG A 36 15.51 -1.29 -17.52
N HIS A 37 14.26 -0.89 -17.64
CA HIS A 37 13.35 -1.30 -18.71
C HIS A 37 12.58 -0.10 -19.25
N GLU A 38 12.04 -0.23 -20.46
CA GLU A 38 11.10 0.76 -20.99
C GLU A 38 9.73 0.52 -20.36
N VAL A 39 9.31 1.40 -19.48
CA VAL A 39 8.07 1.24 -18.71
C VAL A 39 7.09 2.35 -19.05
N ASP A 40 5.96 1.95 -19.65
CA ASP A 40 4.81 2.81 -19.89
C ASP A 40 3.76 2.56 -18.80
N VAL A 41 3.33 3.59 -18.09
CA VAL A 41 2.30 3.49 -17.04
C VAL A 41 1.02 4.16 -17.53
N LEU A 42 -0.04 3.38 -17.60
CA LEU A 42 -1.36 3.85 -18.03
C LEU A 42 -2.35 3.77 -16.87
N THR A 43 -2.70 4.93 -16.34
CA THR A 43 -3.53 5.06 -15.15
C THR A 43 -5.01 5.21 -15.51
N ALA A 44 -5.87 4.37 -14.90
CA ALA A 44 -7.31 4.53 -15.00
C ALA A 44 -7.81 5.64 -14.06
N VAL A 45 -8.43 6.66 -14.59
CA VAL A 45 -8.97 7.80 -13.85
C VAL A 45 -10.50 7.77 -13.91
N ASP A 46 -11.17 7.88 -12.77
CA ASP A 46 -12.64 7.92 -12.69
C ASP A 46 -13.19 9.14 -13.48
N PHE A 47 -14.20 8.92 -14.30
CA PHE A 47 -14.82 9.98 -15.11
C PHE A 47 -15.33 11.14 -14.24
N ARG A 48 -15.76 10.89 -12.99
CA ARG A 48 -16.19 11.92 -12.05
C ARG A 48 -15.07 12.88 -11.65
N GLU A 49 -13.84 12.38 -11.58
CA GLU A 49 -12.66 13.24 -11.36
C GLU A 49 -12.48 14.21 -12.53
N ARG A 50 -12.71 13.75 -13.77
CA ARG A 50 -12.67 14.61 -14.97
C ARG A 50 -13.82 15.62 -15.02
N LEU A 51 -15.03 15.20 -14.64
CA LEU A 51 -16.20 16.11 -14.56
C LEU A 51 -16.00 17.20 -13.51
N SER A 52 -15.27 16.94 -12.42
CA SER A 52 -14.91 17.94 -11.42
C SER A 52 -13.77 18.89 -11.86
N GLY A 53 -13.38 18.87 -13.12
CA GLY A 53 -12.38 19.78 -13.70
C GLY A 53 -10.93 19.36 -13.47
N LYS A 54 -10.65 18.23 -12.83
CA LYS A 54 -9.31 17.73 -12.57
C LYS A 54 -8.62 17.29 -13.87
N ARG A 55 -7.48 17.91 -14.20
CA ARG A 55 -6.74 17.71 -15.45
C ARG A 55 -5.23 17.75 -15.19
N GLY A 56 -4.46 17.32 -16.20
CA GLY A 56 -3.00 17.32 -16.20
C GLY A 56 -2.43 15.89 -16.12
N ASP A 57 -1.12 15.79 -16.31
CA ASP A 57 -0.36 14.55 -16.26
C ASP A 57 0.71 14.64 -15.18
N VAL A 58 1.03 13.51 -14.57
CA VAL A 58 2.17 13.40 -13.64
C VAL A 58 3.39 13.01 -14.46
N GLN A 59 4.45 13.79 -14.35
CA GLN A 59 5.76 13.41 -14.86
C GLN A 59 6.51 12.66 -13.77
N VAL A 60 6.93 11.44 -14.06
CA VAL A 60 7.74 10.62 -13.15
C VAL A 60 9.02 10.26 -13.88
N PRO A 61 10.19 10.49 -13.27
CA PRO A 61 11.46 10.12 -13.89
C PRO A 61 11.46 8.64 -14.34
N ASN A 62 12.12 8.37 -15.46
CA ASN A 62 12.27 7.03 -16.04
C ASN A 62 10.97 6.32 -16.46
N LEU A 63 9.82 6.99 -16.40
CA LEU A 63 8.53 6.43 -16.83
C LEU A 63 7.88 7.28 -17.91
N ARG A 64 7.22 6.63 -18.85
CA ARG A 64 6.23 7.29 -19.70
C ARG A 64 4.87 7.11 -19.05
N THR A 65 4.32 8.19 -18.52
CA THR A 65 3.04 8.16 -17.81
C THR A 65 1.95 8.80 -18.63
N ASP A 66 0.81 8.13 -18.72
CA ASP A 66 -0.40 8.63 -19.36
C ASP A 66 -1.61 8.10 -18.58
N HIS A 67 -2.80 8.59 -18.92
CA HIS A 67 -4.03 8.13 -18.30
C HIS A 67 -5.14 7.96 -19.33
N PHE A 68 -6.15 7.18 -18.97
CA PHE A 68 -7.40 7.11 -19.68
C PHE A 68 -8.58 7.28 -18.72
N VAL A 69 -9.67 7.82 -19.24
CA VAL A 69 -10.85 8.07 -18.42
C VAL A 69 -11.70 6.80 -18.39
N PHE A 70 -11.85 6.24 -17.19
CA PHE A 70 -12.69 5.11 -16.93
C PHE A 70 -14.14 5.56 -16.75
N VAL A 71 -15.00 5.20 -17.71
CA VAL A 71 -16.42 5.56 -17.75
C VAL A 71 -17.27 4.35 -17.41
N TYR A 72 -18.19 4.51 -16.47
CA TYR A 72 -19.13 3.47 -16.04
C TYR A 72 -20.47 4.09 -15.62
N PRO A 73 -21.61 3.37 -15.74
CA PRO A 73 -22.89 3.85 -15.26
C PRO A 73 -22.88 3.92 -13.71
N PRO A 74 -23.17 5.09 -13.12
CA PRO A 74 -23.28 5.22 -11.67
C PRO A 74 -24.48 4.40 -11.17
N LEU A 75 -24.38 3.84 -9.97
CA LEU A 75 -25.41 3.08 -9.26
C LEU A 75 -25.72 1.68 -9.80
N ILE A 76 -25.38 1.33 -11.02
CA ILE A 76 -25.68 0.03 -11.62
C ILE A 76 -24.40 -0.79 -11.76
N GLY A 77 -24.40 -1.97 -11.08
CA GLY A 77 -23.50 -3.06 -11.46
C GLY A 77 -22.01 -2.80 -11.37
N ARG A 78 -21.50 -2.51 -10.15
CA ARG A 78 -20.03 -2.52 -9.94
C ARG A 78 -19.35 -3.78 -10.50
N SER A 79 -20.11 -4.87 -10.69
CA SER A 79 -19.63 -6.10 -11.33
C SER A 79 -19.37 -5.95 -12.85
N LEU A 80 -19.88 -4.91 -13.49
CA LEU A 80 -19.61 -4.58 -14.89
C LEU A 80 -18.41 -3.64 -15.07
N HIS A 81 -17.82 -3.18 -13.97
CA HIS A 81 -16.70 -2.23 -14.03
C HIS A 81 -15.52 -2.74 -14.88
N ALA A 82 -15.21 -4.03 -14.86
CA ALA A 82 -14.13 -4.58 -15.67
C ALA A 82 -14.41 -4.44 -17.19
N ILE A 83 -15.65 -4.64 -17.61
CA ILE A 83 -16.05 -4.46 -19.03
C ILE A 83 -15.99 -2.97 -19.39
N CYS A 84 -16.54 -2.09 -18.56
CA CYS A 84 -16.52 -0.64 -18.79
C CYS A 84 -15.07 -0.12 -18.84
N TRP A 85 -14.21 -0.63 -17.96
CA TRP A 85 -12.79 -0.32 -17.90
C TRP A 85 -12.09 -0.72 -19.20
N LEU A 86 -12.32 -1.96 -19.66
CA LEU A 86 -11.77 -2.47 -20.92
C LEU A 86 -12.23 -1.65 -22.12
N LEU A 87 -13.52 -1.36 -22.23
CA LEU A 87 -14.06 -0.58 -23.34
C LEU A 87 -13.51 0.85 -23.35
N SER A 88 -13.41 1.48 -22.19
CA SER A 88 -12.82 2.82 -22.04
C SER A 88 -11.35 2.83 -22.46
N LEU A 89 -10.58 1.83 -22.06
CA LEU A 89 -9.18 1.67 -22.45
C LEU A 89 -9.04 1.47 -23.97
N LEU A 90 -9.78 0.53 -24.54
CA LEU A 90 -9.70 0.19 -25.97
C LEU A 90 -10.09 1.37 -26.86
N TRP A 91 -11.12 2.10 -26.49
CA TRP A 91 -11.58 3.29 -27.22
C TRP A 91 -10.52 4.40 -27.21
N GLN A 92 -9.91 4.68 -26.06
CA GLN A 92 -8.99 5.80 -25.91
C GLN A 92 -7.54 5.45 -26.29
N ARG A 93 -7.07 4.23 -26.04
CA ARG A 93 -5.65 3.82 -26.15
C ARG A 93 -5.41 2.54 -26.96
N GLY A 94 -6.46 1.88 -27.43
CA GLY A 94 -6.33 0.56 -28.06
C GLY A 94 -5.42 0.51 -29.28
N ARG A 95 -5.39 1.58 -30.10
CA ARG A 95 -4.48 1.68 -31.27
C ARG A 95 -3.02 1.82 -30.84
N GLN A 96 -2.76 2.65 -29.82
CA GLN A 96 -1.41 2.88 -29.27
C GLN A 96 -0.85 1.60 -28.66
N ILE A 97 -1.66 0.90 -27.84
CA ILE A 97 -1.24 -0.35 -27.19
C ILE A 97 -0.87 -1.41 -28.24
N ARG A 98 -1.65 -1.55 -29.32
CA ARG A 98 -1.33 -2.50 -30.40
C ARG A 98 -0.07 -2.15 -31.17
N ALA A 99 0.17 -0.86 -31.42
CA ALA A 99 1.33 -0.39 -32.18
C ALA A 99 2.64 -0.51 -31.38
N ALA A 100 2.56 -0.43 -30.06
CA ALA A 100 3.73 -0.33 -29.17
C ALA A 100 4.48 -1.64 -28.98
N ARG A 101 3.88 -2.81 -29.25
CA ARG A 101 4.50 -4.15 -29.14
C ARG A 101 5.17 -4.38 -27.79
N TYR A 102 4.37 -4.46 -26.72
CA TYR A 102 4.87 -4.76 -25.38
C TYR A 102 5.25 -6.22 -25.22
N ASP A 103 6.33 -6.49 -24.48
CA ASP A 103 6.80 -7.84 -24.16
C ASP A 103 5.97 -8.47 -23.03
N CYS A 104 5.48 -7.66 -22.09
CA CYS A 104 4.69 -8.10 -20.96
C CYS A 104 3.74 -6.99 -20.46
N LEU A 105 2.61 -7.38 -19.88
CA LEU A 105 1.71 -6.49 -19.16
C LEU A 105 1.86 -6.70 -17.66
N LEU A 106 2.00 -5.62 -16.88
CA LEU A 106 1.95 -5.64 -15.43
C LEU A 106 0.67 -4.95 -14.95
N VAL A 107 -0.18 -5.68 -14.25
CA VAL A 107 -1.44 -5.14 -13.73
C VAL A 107 -1.35 -5.05 -12.23
N SER A 108 -1.48 -3.84 -11.70
CA SER A 108 -1.32 -3.60 -10.26
C SER A 108 -2.66 -3.25 -9.60
N TRP A 109 -3.58 -4.21 -9.59
CA TRP A 109 -4.86 -4.26 -8.88
C TRP A 109 -5.76 -5.36 -9.47
N ALA A 110 -6.34 -6.24 -8.64
CA ALA A 110 -7.08 -7.41 -9.15
C ALA A 110 -8.41 -7.04 -9.82
N TYR A 111 -9.18 -6.12 -9.25
CA TYR A 111 -10.48 -5.74 -9.79
C TYR A 111 -10.74 -4.22 -9.71
N PRO A 112 -11.11 -3.57 -10.79
CA PRO A 112 -11.50 -4.10 -12.10
C PRO A 112 -10.33 -4.40 -13.06
N ASP A 113 -9.12 -3.92 -12.76
CA ASP A 113 -7.99 -3.80 -13.68
C ASP A 113 -7.55 -5.16 -14.25
N ALA A 114 -7.16 -6.14 -13.39
CA ALA A 114 -6.71 -7.44 -13.90
C ALA A 114 -7.82 -8.22 -14.59
N ALA A 115 -9.07 -8.12 -14.11
CA ALA A 115 -10.21 -8.74 -14.77
C ALA A 115 -10.40 -8.22 -16.22
N ALA A 116 -10.17 -6.93 -16.46
CA ALA A 116 -10.20 -6.32 -17.78
C ALA A 116 -8.99 -6.68 -18.64
N VAL A 117 -7.78 -6.59 -18.03
CA VAL A 117 -6.52 -6.83 -18.74
C VAL A 117 -6.34 -8.29 -19.15
N ALA A 118 -6.85 -9.25 -18.38
CA ALA A 118 -6.83 -10.66 -18.77
C ALA A 118 -7.50 -10.89 -20.15
N TRP A 119 -8.53 -10.12 -20.47
CA TRP A 119 -9.19 -10.14 -21.79
C TRP A 119 -8.31 -9.49 -22.87
N LEU A 120 -7.73 -8.34 -22.56
CA LEU A 120 -6.81 -7.63 -23.46
C LEU A 120 -5.60 -8.48 -23.79
N ALA A 121 -4.96 -9.07 -22.79
CA ALA A 121 -3.79 -9.94 -22.88
C ALA A 121 -4.01 -11.11 -23.84
N ARG A 122 -5.12 -11.85 -23.65
CA ARG A 122 -5.52 -12.94 -24.55
C ARG A 122 -5.71 -12.46 -25.99
N ARG A 123 -6.33 -11.30 -26.20
CA ARG A 123 -6.60 -10.74 -27.53
C ARG A 123 -5.34 -10.32 -28.27
N LEU A 124 -4.33 -9.87 -27.53
CA LEU A 124 -3.06 -9.40 -28.07
C LEU A 124 -1.98 -10.50 -28.10
N GLY A 125 -2.19 -11.64 -27.44
CA GLY A 125 -1.17 -12.67 -27.28
C GLY A 125 0.01 -12.24 -26.41
N ILE A 126 -0.19 -11.28 -25.48
CA ILE A 126 0.86 -10.75 -24.62
C ILE A 126 0.69 -11.36 -23.21
N PRO A 127 1.75 -11.94 -22.61
CA PRO A 127 1.67 -12.46 -21.25
C PRO A 127 1.45 -11.33 -20.24
N TYR A 128 0.81 -11.64 -19.09
CA TYR A 128 0.57 -10.65 -18.06
C TYR A 128 0.84 -11.16 -16.65
N VAL A 129 1.29 -10.23 -15.82
CA VAL A 129 1.53 -10.42 -14.39
C VAL A 129 0.51 -9.60 -13.60
N VAL A 130 -0.09 -10.19 -12.57
CA VAL A 130 -1.03 -9.51 -11.68
C VAL A 130 -0.35 -9.26 -10.34
N LYS A 131 -0.27 -7.99 -9.91
CA LYS A 131 0.17 -7.61 -8.57
C LYS A 131 -1.04 -7.29 -7.69
N VAL A 132 -1.14 -7.96 -6.52
CA VAL A 132 -2.23 -7.82 -5.56
C VAL A 132 -1.77 -7.17 -4.27
N HIS A 133 -2.64 -6.33 -3.65
CA HIS A 133 -2.25 -5.41 -2.58
C HIS A 133 -3.00 -5.57 -1.26
N GLY A 134 -4.14 -6.24 -1.25
CA GLY A 134 -4.95 -6.46 -0.04
C GLY A 134 -6.45 -6.29 -0.29
N SER A 135 -6.97 -5.08 -0.24
CA SER A 135 -8.41 -4.85 -0.40
C SER A 135 -8.97 -5.26 -1.76
N ASP A 136 -8.13 -5.37 -2.78
CA ASP A 136 -8.47 -5.90 -4.10
C ASP A 136 -8.86 -7.39 -4.07
N LEU A 137 -8.29 -8.18 -3.17
CA LEU A 137 -8.70 -9.55 -2.92
C LEU A 137 -9.61 -9.67 -1.70
N ASN A 138 -9.32 -8.96 -0.61
CA ASN A 138 -10.03 -9.15 0.65
C ASN A 138 -11.45 -8.57 0.62
N VAL A 139 -11.64 -7.44 -0.09
CA VAL A 139 -12.94 -6.77 -0.17
C VAL A 139 -13.65 -7.07 -1.50
N GLN A 140 -12.92 -6.99 -2.62
CA GLN A 140 -13.58 -7.14 -3.92
C GLN A 140 -14.04 -8.58 -4.18
N ALA A 141 -13.31 -9.59 -3.71
CA ALA A 141 -13.69 -10.98 -3.90
C ALA A 141 -14.83 -11.48 -2.98
N GLU A 142 -15.31 -10.68 -2.04
CA GLU A 142 -16.52 -10.99 -1.25
C GLU A 142 -17.77 -11.02 -2.13
N HIS A 143 -17.79 -10.22 -3.19
CA HIS A 143 -18.91 -10.18 -4.14
C HIS A 143 -18.78 -11.28 -5.20
N ALA A 144 -19.74 -12.18 -5.28
CA ALA A 144 -19.71 -13.38 -6.12
C ALA A 144 -19.31 -13.10 -7.59
N MET A 145 -19.95 -12.13 -8.25
CA MET A 145 -19.66 -11.79 -9.64
C MET A 145 -18.25 -11.24 -9.85
N ARG A 146 -17.73 -10.45 -8.92
CA ARG A 146 -16.34 -9.94 -8.97
C ARG A 146 -15.35 -11.07 -8.68
N ARG A 147 -15.66 -11.93 -7.71
CA ARG A 147 -14.84 -13.10 -7.38
C ARG A 147 -14.63 -14.00 -8.59
N ILE A 148 -15.68 -14.29 -9.38
CA ILE A 148 -15.57 -15.07 -10.63
C ILE A 148 -14.61 -14.41 -11.61
N GLN A 149 -14.70 -13.09 -11.80
CA GLN A 149 -13.83 -12.33 -12.70
C GLN A 149 -12.38 -12.29 -12.20
N ILE A 150 -12.17 -12.04 -10.90
CA ILE A 150 -10.86 -12.09 -10.25
C ILE A 150 -10.25 -13.50 -10.43
N SER A 151 -11.00 -14.56 -10.11
CA SER A 151 -10.53 -15.94 -10.25
C SER A 151 -10.15 -16.27 -11.70
N SER A 152 -10.91 -15.79 -12.67
CA SER A 152 -10.57 -15.97 -14.10
C SER A 152 -9.28 -15.23 -14.47
N ALA A 153 -9.08 -14.02 -13.97
CA ALA A 153 -7.88 -13.24 -14.22
C ALA A 153 -6.63 -13.88 -13.56
N LEU A 154 -6.76 -14.34 -12.32
CA LEU A 154 -5.65 -14.98 -11.60
C LEU A 154 -5.24 -16.32 -12.22
N ARG A 155 -6.21 -17.15 -12.67
CA ARG A 155 -5.93 -18.40 -13.38
C ARG A 155 -5.23 -18.21 -14.71
N GLY A 156 -5.52 -17.12 -15.41
CA GLY A 156 -4.92 -16.85 -16.73
C GLY A 156 -3.63 -16.03 -16.66
N ALA A 157 -3.24 -15.57 -15.48
CA ALA A 157 -2.01 -14.81 -15.31
C ALA A 157 -0.78 -15.71 -15.45
N SER A 158 0.26 -15.22 -16.13
CA SER A 158 1.55 -15.90 -16.24
C SER A 158 2.29 -15.92 -14.90
N ALA A 159 2.10 -14.87 -14.08
CA ALA A 159 2.53 -14.85 -12.69
C ALA A 159 1.60 -13.93 -11.85
N VAL A 160 1.54 -14.21 -10.54
CA VAL A 160 0.84 -13.39 -9.56
C VAL A 160 1.85 -12.96 -8.50
N VAL A 161 1.97 -11.66 -8.29
CA VAL A 161 2.84 -11.06 -7.26
C VAL A 161 1.97 -10.59 -6.12
N ALA A 162 2.12 -11.17 -4.95
CA ALA A 162 1.41 -10.80 -3.73
C ALA A 162 2.34 -10.07 -2.77
N VAL A 163 1.87 -8.99 -2.15
CA VAL A 163 2.67 -8.20 -1.20
C VAL A 163 2.79 -8.87 0.18
N SER A 164 2.22 -10.06 0.36
CA SER A 164 2.35 -10.88 1.58
C SER A 164 2.03 -12.34 1.31
N GLY A 165 2.50 -13.25 2.18
CA GLY A 165 2.14 -14.67 2.17
C GLY A 165 0.65 -14.90 2.38
N ALA A 166 0.01 -14.14 3.26
CA ALA A 166 -1.44 -14.19 3.46
C ALA A 166 -2.21 -13.89 2.16
N LEU A 167 -1.77 -12.88 1.39
CA LEU A 167 -2.37 -12.57 0.09
C LEU A 167 -2.04 -13.60 -0.99
N ALA A 168 -0.84 -14.18 -0.96
CA ALA A 168 -0.46 -15.28 -1.84
C ALA A 168 -1.38 -16.48 -1.62
N ALA A 169 -1.59 -16.90 -0.38
CA ALA A 169 -2.53 -17.96 -0.03
C ALA A 169 -3.97 -17.63 -0.50
N LYS A 170 -4.40 -16.39 -0.31
CA LYS A 170 -5.71 -15.92 -0.80
C LYS A 170 -5.82 -15.98 -2.31
N ALA A 171 -4.78 -15.57 -3.05
CA ALA A 171 -4.74 -15.64 -4.52
C ALA A 171 -4.84 -17.09 -5.01
N ILE A 172 -4.13 -18.02 -4.37
CA ILE A 172 -4.22 -19.46 -4.65
C ILE A 172 -5.63 -19.98 -4.40
N THR A 173 -6.24 -19.65 -3.27
CA THR A 173 -7.63 -20.03 -2.96
C THR A 173 -8.62 -19.49 -4.01
N LEU A 174 -8.33 -18.32 -4.60
CA LEU A 174 -9.12 -17.72 -5.67
C LEU A 174 -8.79 -18.28 -7.06
N GLY A 175 -7.86 -19.22 -7.18
CA GLY A 175 -7.60 -19.99 -8.41
C GLY A 175 -6.30 -19.64 -9.12
N ALA A 176 -5.40 -18.84 -8.54
CA ALA A 176 -4.03 -18.72 -9.04
C ALA A 176 -3.30 -20.06 -8.90
N HIS A 177 -2.45 -20.40 -9.86
CA HIS A 177 -1.68 -21.65 -9.77
C HIS A 177 -0.54 -21.46 -8.74
N PRO A 178 -0.36 -22.38 -7.77
CA PRO A 178 0.63 -22.18 -6.69
C PRO A 178 2.05 -21.89 -7.18
N THR A 179 2.48 -22.51 -8.29
CA THR A 179 3.84 -22.32 -8.83
C THR A 179 4.05 -20.98 -9.53
N THR A 180 2.98 -20.24 -9.81
CA THR A 180 3.05 -18.91 -10.44
C THR A 180 2.83 -17.76 -9.46
N VAL A 181 2.63 -18.08 -8.16
CA VAL A 181 2.41 -17.07 -7.13
C VAL A 181 3.72 -16.78 -6.40
N HIS A 182 4.08 -15.50 -6.37
CA HIS A 182 5.31 -15.01 -5.74
C HIS A 182 4.98 -14.00 -4.65
N VAL A 183 5.61 -14.16 -3.48
CA VAL A 183 5.52 -13.18 -2.40
C VAL A 183 6.64 -12.14 -2.59
N LEU A 184 6.25 -10.88 -2.65
CA LEU A 184 7.16 -9.78 -2.89
C LEU A 184 6.76 -8.58 -2.02
N TYR A 185 7.32 -8.51 -0.81
CA TYR A 185 7.05 -7.42 0.11
C TYR A 185 7.47 -6.08 -0.50
N ASN A 186 6.69 -5.02 -0.22
CA ASN A 186 7.09 -3.67 -0.62
C ASN A 186 8.38 -3.27 0.09
N GLY A 187 9.15 -2.39 -0.55
CA GLY A 187 10.39 -1.86 0.02
C GLY A 187 10.17 -0.60 0.84
N VAL A 188 11.22 -0.22 1.56
CA VAL A 188 11.36 1.07 2.22
C VAL A 188 12.48 1.87 1.55
N ASP A 189 12.28 3.17 1.43
CA ASP A 189 13.32 4.09 0.96
C ASP A 189 14.21 4.50 2.13
N GLY A 190 15.38 3.88 2.24
CA GLY A 190 16.33 4.14 3.32
C GLY A 190 16.96 5.54 3.30
N ALA A 191 16.79 6.32 2.21
CA ALA A 191 17.20 7.72 2.18
C ALA A 191 16.19 8.62 2.90
N LEU A 192 14.91 8.26 2.87
CA LEU A 192 13.83 8.99 3.52
C LEU A 192 13.59 8.51 4.97
N PHE A 193 13.64 7.20 5.15
CA PHE A 193 13.31 6.52 6.41
C PHE A 193 14.56 5.85 6.99
N ALA A 194 15.20 6.53 7.89
CA ALA A 194 16.38 6.08 8.62
C ALA A 194 16.33 6.60 10.06
N PRO A 195 17.02 5.93 11.00
CA PRO A 195 17.18 6.42 12.37
C PRO A 195 17.72 7.86 12.40
N GLY A 196 17.33 8.61 13.41
CA GLY A 196 17.78 9.99 13.59
C GLY A 196 17.45 10.53 14.99
N SER A 197 17.75 11.79 15.23
CA SER A 197 17.47 12.42 16.53
C SER A 197 15.97 12.68 16.68
N ARG A 198 15.37 12.06 17.72
CA ARG A 198 13.99 12.31 18.14
C ARG A 198 13.79 13.76 18.56
N GLU A 199 14.74 14.29 19.31
CA GLU A 199 14.69 15.68 19.79
C GLU A 199 14.67 16.68 18.62
N ALA A 200 15.57 16.51 17.65
CA ALA A 200 15.59 17.35 16.45
C ALA A 200 14.29 17.26 15.64
N ALA A 201 13.74 16.06 15.49
CA ALA A 201 12.46 15.83 14.79
C ALA A 201 11.30 16.52 15.53
N ARG A 202 11.23 16.40 16.86
CA ARG A 202 10.20 17.07 17.68
C ARG A 202 10.31 18.58 17.59
N THR A 203 11.51 19.12 17.69
CA THR A 203 11.74 20.58 17.54
C THR A 203 11.26 21.06 16.18
N LYS A 204 11.63 20.37 15.11
CA LYS A 204 11.20 20.70 13.74
C LYS A 204 9.69 20.67 13.56
N LEU A 205 9.01 19.74 14.21
CA LEU A 205 7.55 19.57 14.13
C LEU A 205 6.77 20.38 15.17
N GLY A 206 7.45 21.14 16.05
CA GLY A 206 6.81 21.89 17.14
C GLY A 206 6.14 20.99 18.18
N LEU A 207 6.65 19.77 18.38
CA LEU A 207 6.09 18.80 19.33
C LEU A 207 6.78 18.88 20.69
N PRO A 208 6.08 18.55 21.80
CA PRO A 208 6.67 18.55 23.15
C PRO A 208 7.86 17.61 23.26
N ALA A 209 8.95 18.07 23.86
CA ALA A 209 10.22 17.32 23.96
C ALA A 209 10.10 15.99 24.73
N HIS A 210 9.33 15.96 25.82
CA HIS A 210 9.31 14.86 26.80
C HIS A 210 7.95 14.13 26.92
N SER A 211 6.95 14.49 26.12
CA SER A 211 5.65 13.81 26.15
C SER A 211 5.72 12.48 25.39
N PRO A 212 5.22 11.37 25.96
CA PRO A 212 5.04 10.15 25.23
C PRO A 212 4.16 10.41 23.98
N LEU A 213 4.65 10.05 22.80
CA LEU A 213 4.00 10.35 21.54
C LEU A 213 3.60 9.08 20.81
N VAL A 214 2.29 8.86 20.69
CA VAL A 214 1.70 7.84 19.84
C VAL A 214 1.39 8.46 18.49
N LEU A 215 1.91 7.88 17.44
CA LEU A 215 1.71 8.32 16.06
C LEU A 215 0.82 7.35 15.30
N TYR A 216 -0.18 7.89 14.61
CA TYR A 216 -0.92 7.20 13.56
C TYR A 216 -0.60 7.85 12.21
N VAL A 217 -0.20 7.06 11.22
CA VAL A 217 0.00 7.53 9.85
C VAL A 217 -0.89 6.72 8.90
N GLY A 218 -1.77 7.41 8.18
CA GLY A 218 -2.62 6.74 7.21
C GLY A 218 -3.92 7.48 6.89
N ASN A 219 -4.71 6.89 6.01
CA ASN A 219 -6.03 7.43 5.68
C ASN A 219 -6.98 7.30 6.88
N LEU A 220 -7.62 8.39 7.26
CA LEU A 220 -8.58 8.44 8.37
C LEU A 220 -9.91 7.82 7.95
N LYS A 221 -9.95 6.49 7.98
CA LYS A 221 -11.14 5.64 7.70
C LYS A 221 -11.37 4.67 8.86
N ALA A 222 -12.63 4.33 9.13
CA ALA A 222 -12.99 3.35 10.15
C ALA A 222 -12.23 2.01 9.94
N SER A 223 -12.14 1.51 8.70
CA SER A 223 -11.42 0.27 8.40
C SER A 223 -9.90 0.30 8.65
N LYS A 224 -9.33 1.46 8.93
CA LYS A 224 -7.93 1.63 9.35
C LYS A 224 -7.78 1.78 10.86
N GLY A 225 -8.85 1.60 11.62
CA GLY A 225 -8.85 1.55 13.08
C GLY A 225 -8.52 2.88 13.77
N CYS A 226 -8.57 4.02 13.06
CA CYS A 226 -8.22 5.31 13.67
C CYS A 226 -9.17 5.68 14.83
N LEU A 227 -10.44 5.28 14.78
CA LEU A 227 -11.39 5.45 15.88
C LEU A 227 -11.09 4.48 17.03
N ASP A 228 -10.71 3.22 16.72
CA ASP A 228 -10.35 2.23 17.76
C ASP A 228 -9.12 2.70 18.54
N LEU A 229 -8.13 3.29 17.85
CA LEU A 229 -6.97 3.88 18.50
C LEU A 229 -7.37 5.04 19.42
N LEU A 230 -8.22 5.95 18.94
CA LEU A 230 -8.69 7.07 19.76
C LEU A 230 -9.46 6.58 20.99
N GLU A 231 -10.28 5.55 20.86
CA GLU A 231 -11.03 4.97 21.98
C GLU A 231 -10.17 4.17 22.97
N ALA A 232 -9.03 3.64 22.54
CA ALA A 232 -8.04 2.97 23.39
C ALA A 232 -7.13 3.96 24.14
N PHE A 233 -6.94 5.17 23.60
CA PHE A 233 -5.98 6.15 24.09
C PHE A 233 -6.22 6.67 25.52
N PRO A 234 -7.47 6.85 26.03
CA PRO A 234 -7.72 7.27 27.41
C PRO A 234 -7.10 6.36 28.47
N ALA A 235 -6.99 5.06 28.21
CA ALA A 235 -6.32 4.13 29.11
C ALA A 235 -4.82 4.41 29.24
N LEU A 236 -4.15 4.72 28.14
CA LEU A 236 -2.76 5.18 28.15
C LEU A 236 -2.64 6.54 28.84
N LEU A 237 -3.54 7.48 28.57
CA LEU A 237 -3.53 8.82 29.19
C LEU A 237 -3.67 8.75 30.71
N ALA A 238 -4.47 7.83 31.25
CA ALA A 238 -4.58 7.59 32.68
C ALA A 238 -3.27 7.12 33.32
N ARG A 239 -2.42 6.38 32.59
CA ARG A 239 -1.09 5.91 33.05
C ARG A 239 0.03 6.93 32.76
N ARG A 240 -0.10 7.70 31.70
CA ARG A 240 0.86 8.69 31.18
C ARG A 240 0.13 10.01 30.91
N PRO A 241 -0.15 10.86 31.91
CA PRO A 241 -0.98 12.05 31.78
C PRO A 241 -0.48 13.07 30.73
N TRP A 242 0.78 12.98 30.33
CA TRP A 242 1.38 13.86 29.33
C TRP A 242 1.44 13.23 27.94
N ALA A 243 0.86 12.03 27.76
CA ALA A 243 0.85 11.36 26.46
C ALA A 243 0.10 12.20 25.42
N ARG A 244 0.59 12.13 24.18
CA ARG A 244 0.00 12.78 22.99
C ARG A 244 -0.31 11.74 21.94
N LEU A 245 -1.42 11.92 21.24
CA LEU A 245 -1.82 11.12 20.10
C LEU A 245 -1.87 12.03 18.88
N VAL A 246 -1.07 11.71 17.88
CA VAL A 246 -1.01 12.47 16.62
C VAL A 246 -1.48 11.61 15.48
N PHE A 247 -2.45 12.12 14.72
CA PHE A 247 -2.92 11.53 13.47
C PHE A 247 -2.35 12.31 12.29
N VAL A 248 -1.55 11.65 11.47
CA VAL A 248 -1.04 12.17 10.19
C VAL A 248 -1.80 11.50 9.06
N GLY A 249 -2.51 12.29 8.29
CA GLY A 249 -3.32 11.85 7.15
C GLY A 249 -4.63 12.58 7.03
N GLY A 250 -5.32 12.32 5.94
CA GLY A 250 -6.66 12.83 5.65
C GLY A 250 -7.68 11.71 5.53
N GLY A 251 -8.95 12.03 5.57
CA GLY A 251 -10.00 11.05 5.33
C GLY A 251 -11.34 11.39 5.95
N PRO A 252 -12.40 10.62 5.63
CA PRO A 252 -13.76 10.91 6.03
C PRO A 252 -13.99 10.87 7.55
N ALA A 253 -13.20 10.12 8.32
CA ALA A 253 -13.36 10.01 9.78
C ALA A 253 -12.82 11.22 10.57
N ARG A 254 -12.30 12.28 9.89
CA ARG A 254 -11.72 13.45 10.57
C ARG A 254 -12.71 14.12 11.54
N ALA A 255 -13.95 14.34 11.11
CA ALA A 255 -14.97 14.99 11.95
C ALA A 255 -15.35 14.11 13.15
N ASP A 256 -15.49 12.80 12.92
CA ASP A 256 -15.82 11.84 13.96
C ASP A 256 -14.71 11.74 15.02
N LEU A 257 -13.43 11.78 14.59
CA LEU A 257 -12.27 11.79 15.51
C LEU A 257 -12.31 13.02 16.42
N LEU A 258 -12.58 14.21 15.90
CA LEU A 258 -12.65 15.43 16.71
C LEU A 258 -13.80 15.38 17.71
N ALA A 259 -15.00 15.01 17.25
CA ALA A 259 -16.17 14.88 18.11
C ALA A 259 -15.95 13.83 19.21
N ARG A 260 -15.34 12.69 18.85
CA ARG A 260 -15.09 11.60 19.79
C ARG A 260 -13.99 11.96 20.80
N ALA A 261 -12.92 12.66 20.39
CA ALA A 261 -11.88 13.14 21.31
C ALA A 261 -12.45 14.08 22.37
N ALA A 262 -13.36 14.97 21.98
CA ALA A 262 -14.06 15.85 22.90
C ALA A 262 -14.95 15.07 23.87
N ALA A 263 -15.74 14.09 23.37
CA ALA A 263 -16.61 13.25 24.18
C ALA A 263 -15.81 12.37 25.18
N LEU A 264 -14.60 11.96 24.85
CA LEU A 264 -13.70 11.19 25.71
C LEU A 264 -12.87 12.06 26.67
N GLY A 265 -13.00 13.39 26.61
CA GLY A 265 -12.25 14.32 27.44
C GLY A 265 -10.74 14.36 27.17
N CYS A 266 -10.31 13.92 25.99
CA CYS A 266 -8.88 13.88 25.63
C CYS A 266 -8.52 14.79 24.44
N ALA A 267 -9.37 15.74 24.09
CA ALA A 267 -9.18 16.62 22.92
C ALA A 267 -7.85 17.38 22.97
N ASP A 268 -7.44 17.88 24.14
CA ASP A 268 -6.19 18.62 24.32
C ASP A 268 -4.93 17.75 24.13
N HIS A 269 -5.09 16.45 24.10
CA HIS A 269 -4.02 15.45 23.92
C HIS A 269 -3.98 14.88 22.50
N VAL A 270 -4.94 15.24 21.63
CA VAL A 270 -5.08 14.70 20.29
C VAL A 270 -4.82 15.78 19.23
N THR A 271 -3.92 15.49 18.30
CA THR A 271 -3.61 16.37 17.19
C THR A 271 -3.92 15.71 15.86
N LEU A 272 -4.66 16.39 14.97
CA LEU A 272 -4.91 15.98 13.59
C LEU A 272 -4.04 16.85 12.66
N ALA A 273 -2.82 16.38 12.36
CA ALA A 273 -1.82 17.11 11.57
C ALA A 273 -2.21 17.31 10.09
N GLY A 274 -3.23 16.55 9.61
CA GLY A 274 -3.61 16.59 8.20
C GLY A 274 -2.72 15.69 7.32
N ALA A 275 -2.91 15.81 6.00
CA ALA A 275 -2.09 15.09 5.04
C ALA A 275 -0.68 15.71 4.96
N VAL A 276 0.32 14.87 4.99
CA VAL A 276 1.74 15.24 4.92
C VAL A 276 2.37 14.59 3.70
N ALA A 277 3.30 15.26 3.04
CA ALA A 277 4.05 14.71 1.94
C ALA A 277 4.88 13.49 2.39
N HIS A 278 5.02 12.49 1.54
CA HIS A 278 5.64 11.22 1.90
C HIS A 278 7.10 11.37 2.36
N ASP A 279 7.84 12.27 1.75
CA ASP A 279 9.23 12.61 2.10
C ASP A 279 9.40 13.29 3.47
N ALA A 280 8.33 13.92 3.96
CA ALA A 280 8.31 14.55 5.28
C ALA A 280 7.90 13.57 6.41
N LEU A 281 7.41 12.35 6.11
CA LEU A 281 6.95 11.40 7.12
C LEU A 281 8.09 10.88 8.02
N GLY A 282 9.33 10.85 7.52
CA GLY A 282 10.48 10.39 8.30
C GLY A 282 10.65 11.14 9.63
N ASP A 283 10.40 12.45 9.66
CA ASP A 283 10.50 13.24 10.89
C ASP A 283 9.37 12.88 11.88
N TRP A 284 8.17 12.57 11.39
CA TRP A 284 7.07 12.12 12.24
C TRP A 284 7.37 10.79 12.91
N PHE A 285 7.90 9.81 12.15
CA PHE A 285 8.31 8.53 12.72
C PHE A 285 9.43 8.69 13.73
N ARG A 286 10.47 9.48 13.44
CA ARG A 286 11.56 9.76 14.37
C ARG A 286 11.09 10.48 15.63
N ALA A 287 10.10 11.36 15.53
CA ALA A 287 9.53 12.09 16.67
C ALA A 287 8.72 11.20 17.61
N ALA A 288 8.15 10.11 17.12
CA ALA A 288 7.26 9.24 17.86
C ALA A 288 8.02 8.30 18.83
N ASP A 289 7.39 7.95 19.94
CA ASP A 289 7.84 6.86 20.82
C ASP A 289 7.31 5.52 20.33
N LEU A 290 6.12 5.52 19.72
CA LEU A 290 5.55 4.37 19.05
C LEU A 290 4.61 4.80 17.91
N THR A 291 4.52 3.96 16.88
CA THR A 291 3.52 4.11 15.79
C THR A 291 2.43 3.07 15.98
N CYS A 292 1.16 3.48 15.92
CA CYS A 292 0.03 2.58 16.06
C CYS A 292 -0.81 2.54 14.79
N LEU A 293 -1.05 1.32 14.28
CA LEU A 293 -1.93 1.08 13.12
C LEU A 293 -2.87 -0.12 13.39
N PRO A 294 -4.02 0.10 14.04
CA PRO A 294 -4.96 -0.98 14.39
C PRO A 294 -5.95 -1.25 13.27
N SER A 295 -5.46 -1.44 12.05
CA SER A 295 -6.28 -1.69 10.85
C SER A 295 -7.09 -2.99 10.94
N HIS A 296 -8.28 -2.99 10.37
CA HIS A 296 -9.14 -4.17 10.30
C HIS A 296 -8.75 -5.11 9.14
N ASN A 297 -8.09 -4.58 8.14
CA ASN A 297 -7.65 -5.33 6.96
C ASN A 297 -6.46 -4.64 6.28
N GLU A 298 -5.41 -5.41 5.99
CA GLU A 298 -4.21 -4.96 5.28
C GLU A 298 -3.67 -6.04 4.32
N GLY A 299 -2.82 -5.59 3.38
CA GLY A 299 -1.80 -6.46 2.79
C GLY A 299 -0.56 -6.45 3.70
N VAL A 300 0.42 -5.62 3.36
CA VAL A 300 1.49 -5.14 4.26
C VAL A 300 1.47 -3.62 4.20
N PRO A 301 1.14 -2.94 5.30
CA PRO A 301 1.11 -1.48 5.32
C PRO A 301 2.53 -0.91 5.37
N ASN A 302 2.91 -0.13 4.34
CA ASN A 302 4.25 0.46 4.24
C ASN A 302 4.61 1.31 5.45
N VAL A 303 3.64 2.00 6.03
CA VAL A 303 3.85 2.87 7.20
C VAL A 303 4.45 2.14 8.41
N LEU A 304 4.20 0.83 8.57
CA LEU A 304 4.84 0.04 9.63
C LEU A 304 6.31 -0.24 9.29
N LEU A 305 6.61 -0.56 8.04
CA LEU A 305 7.99 -0.74 7.58
C LEU A 305 8.78 0.57 7.67
N GLU A 306 8.17 1.69 7.29
CA GLU A 306 8.73 3.04 7.34
C GLU A 306 9.01 3.49 8.80
N ALA A 307 8.07 3.22 9.72
CA ALA A 307 8.25 3.46 11.15
C ALA A 307 9.43 2.66 11.72
N MET A 308 9.44 1.35 11.43
CA MET A 308 10.52 0.46 11.86
C MET A 308 11.88 0.87 11.26
N ALA A 309 11.92 1.32 10.01
CA ALA A 309 13.14 1.82 9.38
C ALA A 309 13.70 3.07 10.08
N CYS A 310 12.83 3.89 10.66
CA CYS A 310 13.24 5.00 11.55
C CYS A 310 13.63 4.55 12.98
N GLY A 311 13.58 3.25 13.28
CA GLY A 311 13.86 2.70 14.61
C GLY A 311 12.69 2.84 15.59
N THR A 312 11.49 3.17 15.11
CA THR A 312 10.30 3.39 15.94
C THR A 312 9.51 2.10 16.08
N PRO A 313 9.23 1.63 17.31
CA PRO A 313 8.43 0.43 17.55
C PRO A 313 6.98 0.62 17.09
N VAL A 314 6.28 -0.49 16.83
CA VAL A 314 4.92 -0.44 16.33
C VAL A 314 3.94 -1.23 17.20
N VAL A 315 2.70 -0.72 17.29
CA VAL A 315 1.54 -1.46 17.79
C VAL A 315 0.57 -1.62 16.64
N ALA A 316 0.21 -2.84 16.29
CA ALA A 316 -0.64 -3.08 15.14
C ALA A 316 -1.58 -4.27 15.37
N THR A 317 -2.57 -4.42 14.50
CA THR A 317 -3.45 -5.58 14.54
C THR A 317 -2.85 -6.77 13.77
N ARG A 318 -3.16 -7.97 14.24
CA ARG A 318 -2.75 -9.24 13.63
C ARG A 318 -3.63 -9.56 12.41
N VAL A 319 -3.53 -8.74 11.36
CA VAL A 319 -4.30 -8.91 10.12
C VAL A 319 -3.40 -8.95 8.89
N GLY A 320 -3.82 -9.69 7.87
CA GLY A 320 -3.11 -9.78 6.59
C GLY A 320 -1.65 -10.17 6.74
N GLY A 321 -0.75 -9.45 6.10
CA GLY A 321 0.69 -9.67 6.15
C GLY A 321 1.41 -8.95 7.30
N ILE A 322 0.71 -8.26 8.20
CA ILE A 322 1.36 -7.57 9.34
C ILE A 322 2.19 -8.53 10.21
N PRO A 323 1.68 -9.74 10.57
CA PRO A 323 2.47 -10.70 11.36
C PRO A 323 3.74 -11.21 10.66
N GLU A 324 3.82 -11.09 9.34
CA GLU A 324 4.96 -11.53 8.55
C GLU A 324 6.13 -10.54 8.61
N VAL A 325 5.85 -9.27 8.90
CA VAL A 325 6.83 -8.18 8.85
C VAL A 325 7.12 -7.51 10.19
N VAL A 326 6.29 -7.76 11.21
CA VAL A 326 6.47 -7.19 12.55
C VAL A 326 6.86 -8.29 13.55
N PRO A 327 8.15 -8.46 13.82
CA PRO A 327 8.63 -9.39 14.86
C PRO A 327 8.44 -8.82 16.27
N GLU A 328 8.47 -9.67 17.29
CA GLU A 328 8.26 -9.30 18.69
C GLU A 328 9.24 -8.23 19.22
N HIS A 329 10.45 -8.17 18.68
CA HIS A 329 11.42 -7.15 19.06
C HIS A 329 11.18 -5.78 18.40
N ALA A 330 10.25 -5.69 17.44
CA ALA A 330 9.91 -4.46 16.73
C ALA A 330 8.50 -3.96 17.03
N GLY A 331 7.64 -4.78 17.65
CA GLY A 331 6.28 -4.33 17.94
C GLY A 331 5.43 -5.31 18.73
N ILE A 332 4.21 -4.87 19.01
CA ILE A 332 3.17 -5.66 19.69
C ILE A 332 1.99 -5.80 18.74
N LEU A 333 1.55 -7.05 18.53
CA LEU A 333 0.42 -7.37 17.66
C LEU A 333 -0.80 -7.82 18.48
N VAL A 334 -1.93 -7.14 18.28
CA VAL A 334 -3.21 -7.43 18.95
C VAL A 334 -4.25 -7.97 17.96
N PRO A 335 -5.30 -8.68 18.41
CA PRO A 335 -6.42 -9.01 17.55
C PRO A 335 -7.15 -7.75 17.04
N PRO A 336 -7.71 -7.76 15.82
CA PRO A 336 -8.52 -6.64 15.34
C PRO A 336 -9.83 -6.53 16.15
N HIS A 337 -10.36 -5.30 16.26
CA HIS A 337 -11.59 -4.97 17.01
C HIS A 337 -11.54 -5.21 18.53
N GLU A 338 -10.37 -5.52 19.09
CA GLU A 338 -10.18 -5.79 20.52
C GLU A 338 -9.62 -4.52 21.19
N ARG A 339 -10.51 -3.61 21.63
CA ARG A 339 -10.11 -2.32 22.22
C ARG A 339 -9.28 -2.49 23.50
N GLU A 340 -9.66 -3.42 24.36
CA GLU A 340 -8.94 -3.68 25.61
C GLU A 340 -7.51 -4.16 25.34
N ALA A 341 -7.36 -5.11 24.41
CA ALA A 341 -6.05 -5.59 23.98
C ALA A 341 -5.20 -4.44 23.40
N LEU A 342 -5.81 -3.57 22.59
CA LEU A 342 -5.13 -2.39 22.03
C LEU A 342 -4.71 -1.42 23.14
N SER A 343 -5.58 -1.16 24.12
CA SER A 343 -5.25 -0.30 25.28
C SER A 343 -4.07 -0.85 26.08
N HIS A 344 -4.06 -2.14 26.37
CA HIS A 344 -2.97 -2.80 27.08
C HIS A 344 -1.67 -2.75 26.27
N ALA A 345 -1.73 -3.01 24.96
CA ALA A 345 -0.56 -2.95 24.10
C ALA A 345 0.04 -1.55 24.00
N LEU A 346 -0.78 -0.49 23.98
CA LEU A 346 -0.30 0.90 24.02
C LEU A 346 0.43 1.22 25.32
N ILE A 347 -0.11 0.77 26.46
CA ILE A 347 0.53 0.94 27.78
C ILE A 347 1.84 0.17 27.81
N GLU A 348 1.82 -1.13 27.51
CA GLU A 348 3.01 -1.99 27.47
C GLU A 348 4.08 -1.42 26.55
N ALA A 349 3.72 -1.04 25.32
CA ALA A 349 4.68 -0.47 24.37
C ALA A 349 5.29 0.85 24.87
N SER A 350 4.54 1.66 25.62
CA SER A 350 5.03 2.91 26.20
C SER A 350 5.96 2.74 27.42
N GLU A 351 5.92 1.57 28.05
CA GLU A 351 6.72 1.24 29.24
C GLU A 351 7.94 0.38 28.89
N ARG A 352 7.88 -0.33 27.78
CA ARG A 352 8.93 -1.23 27.30
C ARG A 352 10.13 -0.45 26.77
N SER A 353 11.33 -0.91 27.10
CA SER A 353 12.57 -0.46 26.47
C SER A 353 12.74 -1.13 25.10
N TRP A 354 12.87 -0.33 24.06
CA TRP A 354 13.00 -0.80 22.68
C TRP A 354 14.42 -0.60 22.16
N ASP A 355 14.94 -1.59 21.47
CA ASP A 355 16.23 -1.52 20.75
C ASP A 355 15.99 -0.93 19.35
N SER A 356 15.97 0.41 19.27
CA SER A 356 15.74 1.13 18.00
C SER A 356 16.73 0.74 16.89
N PRO A 357 18.04 0.56 17.13
CA PRO A 357 18.97 0.03 16.14
C PRO A 357 18.56 -1.36 15.60
N ARG A 358 18.12 -2.27 16.45
CA ARG A 358 17.68 -3.60 16.06
C ARG A 358 16.39 -3.57 15.25
N ILE A 359 15.47 -2.68 15.61
CA ILE A 359 14.22 -2.45 14.84
C ILE A 359 14.56 -1.96 13.43
N ALA A 360 15.42 -0.94 13.33
CA ALA A 360 15.84 -0.38 12.05
C ALA A 360 16.59 -1.40 11.17
N ALA A 361 17.45 -2.22 11.78
CA ALA A 361 18.18 -3.28 11.08
C ALA A 361 17.24 -4.34 10.49
N HIS A 362 16.13 -4.67 11.20
CA HIS A 362 15.11 -5.56 10.65
C HIS A 362 14.43 -4.95 9.41
N ALA A 363 14.02 -3.69 9.50
CA ALA A 363 13.36 -3.00 8.38
C ALA A 363 14.30 -2.78 7.16
N ALA A 364 15.61 -2.70 7.38
CA ALA A 364 16.61 -2.62 6.31
C ALA A 364 16.64 -3.86 5.39
N GLY A 365 16.03 -4.97 5.79
CA GLY A 365 15.80 -6.14 4.93
C GLY A 365 14.72 -5.95 3.87
N PHE A 366 13.89 -4.90 3.99
CA PHE A 366 12.82 -4.60 3.03
C PHE A 366 13.27 -3.47 2.09
N ARG A 367 14.10 -3.77 1.10
CA ARG A 367 14.65 -2.78 0.18
C ARG A 367 13.88 -2.74 -1.13
N TRP A 368 13.63 -1.53 -1.64
CA TRP A 368 13.04 -1.38 -2.97
C TRP A 368 13.90 -1.97 -4.08
N ASP A 369 15.23 -1.90 -3.98
CA ASP A 369 16.11 -2.42 -5.02
C ASP A 369 15.97 -3.94 -5.15
N ASP A 370 15.96 -4.66 -4.01
CA ASP A 370 15.78 -6.12 -3.98
C ASP A 370 14.38 -6.53 -4.49
N ASN A 371 13.36 -5.75 -4.12
CA ASN A 371 11.99 -5.93 -4.61
C ASN A 371 11.92 -5.75 -6.14
N VAL A 372 12.52 -4.70 -6.67
CA VAL A 372 12.51 -4.41 -8.12
C VAL A 372 13.34 -5.43 -8.90
N ASP A 373 14.46 -5.91 -8.33
CA ASP A 373 15.26 -6.98 -8.92
C ASP A 373 14.46 -8.28 -9.09
N GLN A 374 13.70 -8.65 -8.06
CA GLN A 374 12.84 -9.83 -8.10
C GLN A 374 11.67 -9.63 -9.07
N LEU A 375 11.01 -8.46 -9.06
CA LEU A 375 9.95 -8.16 -10.00
C LEU A 375 10.45 -8.20 -11.46
N ALA A 376 11.61 -7.61 -11.73
CA ALA A 376 12.20 -7.61 -13.06
C ALA A 376 12.49 -9.03 -13.56
N ARG A 377 13.01 -9.93 -12.70
CA ARG A 377 13.21 -11.34 -13.04
C ARG A 377 11.89 -12.04 -13.37
N ILE A 378 10.85 -11.87 -12.53
CA ILE A 378 9.52 -12.45 -12.80
C ILE A 378 8.99 -11.97 -14.16
N LEU A 379 9.09 -10.69 -14.47
CA LEU A 379 8.65 -10.13 -15.75
C LEU A 379 9.45 -10.66 -16.93
N GLN A 380 10.78 -10.85 -16.77
CA GLN A 380 11.64 -11.43 -17.80
C GLN A 380 11.29 -12.88 -18.07
N ASP A 381 11.15 -13.71 -17.06
CA ASP A 381 10.79 -15.13 -17.19
C ASP A 381 9.42 -15.27 -17.89
N VAL A 382 8.46 -14.41 -17.53
CA VAL A 382 7.13 -14.38 -18.14
C VAL A 382 7.21 -13.94 -19.61
N ALA A 383 8.02 -12.94 -19.96
CA ALA A 383 8.16 -12.45 -21.34
C ALA A 383 8.82 -13.49 -22.28
N VAL A 384 9.76 -14.31 -21.77
CA VAL A 384 10.44 -15.35 -22.55
C VAL A 384 9.68 -16.69 -22.56
N GLY A 385 8.56 -16.79 -21.83
CA GLY A 385 7.78 -18.04 -21.72
C GLY A 385 8.45 -19.13 -20.90
N SER A 386 9.46 -18.78 -20.09
CA SER A 386 10.17 -19.70 -19.20
C SER A 386 9.38 -19.91 -17.89
N PRO A 387 9.45 -21.12 -17.27
CA PRO A 387 8.90 -21.28 -15.93
C PRO A 387 9.65 -20.38 -14.95
N VAL A 388 8.93 -19.55 -14.22
CA VAL A 388 9.50 -18.59 -13.26
C VAL A 388 10.17 -19.37 -12.13
N SER A 389 11.51 -19.35 -12.06
CA SER A 389 12.29 -19.94 -10.98
C SER A 389 12.88 -18.82 -10.10
N LEU A 390 12.27 -18.57 -8.95
CA LEU A 390 12.96 -17.86 -7.88
C LEU A 390 13.86 -18.88 -7.16
N GLY A 391 15.18 -18.68 -7.25
CA GLY A 391 16.10 -19.41 -6.39
C GLY A 391 15.66 -19.25 -4.93
N ALA A 392 15.54 -20.36 -4.21
CA ALA A 392 15.24 -20.35 -2.80
C ALA A 392 16.30 -19.48 -2.08
N SER A 393 15.90 -18.30 -1.63
CA SER A 393 16.68 -17.56 -0.63
C SER A 393 16.43 -18.24 0.71
N ALA A 394 17.46 -18.97 1.17
CA ALA A 394 17.55 -19.56 2.49
C ALA A 394 17.46 -18.49 3.59
#